data_d4e0a60d3a36528fa9c3f0eaf5463494
#
_entry.id   d4e0a60d3a36528fa9c3f0eaf5463494
#
_cell.length_a   1.000
_cell.length_b   1.000
_cell.length_c   1.000
_cell.angle_alpha   90.00
_cell.angle_beta   90.00
_cell.angle_gamma   90.00
#
_symmetry.space_group_name_H-M   'P 1'
#
loop_
_entity.id
_entity.type
_entity.pdbx_description
1 polymer ?
#
loop_
_entity_poly.entity_id
_entity_poly.type
_entity_poly.pdbx_seq_one_letter_code
_entity_poly.pdbx_strand_id
1 'polypeptide(L)' 'MINSFCDILRDKIKEDVQSRLDNLETGTGSFERDERVRGEIRGLRLASEMVDEQEERARKQDNEEL' A
#
# COMPACT_ATOMS: atom_id res chain seq x y z
N MET A 1 -16.02 11.49 2.07
CA MET A 1 -14.70 12.12 1.99
C MET A 1 -13.56 11.19 2.41
N ILE A 2 -13.67 10.53 3.56
CA ILE A 2 -12.67 9.54 4.02
C ILE A 2 -12.45 8.44 2.98
N ASN A 3 -13.54 7.95 2.37
CA ASN A 3 -13.45 6.90 1.35
C ASN A 3 -12.66 7.32 0.12
N SER A 4 -12.85 8.57 -0.34
CA SER A 4 -12.11 9.09 -1.50
C SER A 4 -10.62 9.22 -1.21
N PHE A 5 -10.28 9.67 0.00
CA PHE A 5 -8.89 9.78 0.42
C PHE A 5 -8.23 8.41 0.51
N CYS A 6 -8.93 7.42 1.10
CA CYS A 6 -8.43 6.06 1.20
C CYS A 6 -8.25 5.43 -0.18
N ASP A 7 -9.17 5.70 -1.11
CA ASP A 7 -9.06 5.20 -2.47
C ASP A 7 -7.83 5.79 -3.18
N ILE A 8 -7.59 7.09 -3.00
CA ILE A 8 -6.41 7.75 -3.57
C ILE A 8 -5.13 7.13 -3.01
N LEU A 9 -5.08 6.89 -1.71
CA LEU A 9 -3.92 6.25 -1.07
C LEU A 9 -3.70 4.84 -1.60
N ARG A 10 -4.76 4.05 -1.73
CA ARG A 10 -4.66 2.68 -2.27
C ARG A 10 -4.14 2.67 -3.68
N ASP A 11 -4.65 3.56 -4.52
CA ASP A 11 -4.20 3.66 -5.91
C ASP A 11 -2.73 4.05 -5.99
N LYS A 12 -2.31 5.00 -5.16
CA LYS A 12 -0.91 5.41 -5.10
C LYS A 12 -0.01 4.27 -4.65
N ILE A 13 -0.43 3.54 -3.62
CA ILE A 13 0.32 2.37 -3.13
C ILE A 13 0.42 1.31 -4.22
N LYS A 14 -0.67 1.03 -4.93
CA LYS A 14 -0.68 0.07 -6.04
C LYS A 14 0.31 0.46 -7.13
N GLU A 15 0.33 1.74 -7.52
CA GLU A 15 1.26 2.25 -8.51
C GLU A 15 2.70 2.06 -8.06
N ASP A 16 2.99 2.38 -6.79
CA ASP A 16 4.33 2.25 -6.24
C ASP A 16 4.77 0.78 -6.17
N VAL A 17 3.87 -0.11 -5.78
CA VAL A 17 4.15 -1.55 -5.77
C VAL A 17 4.41 -2.06 -7.18
N GLN A 18 3.59 -1.67 -8.15
CA GLN A 18 3.73 -2.11 -9.53
C GLN A 18 5.07 -1.63 -10.12
N SER A 19 5.45 -0.39 -9.85
CA SER A 19 6.73 0.15 -10.30
C SER A 19 7.91 -0.67 -9.74
N ARG A 20 7.85 -1.06 -8.48
CA ARG A 20 8.88 -1.86 -7.83
C ARG A 20 8.92 -3.29 -8.36
N LEU A 21 7.74 -3.88 -8.62
CA LEU A 21 7.67 -5.21 -9.23
C LEU A 21 8.28 -5.20 -10.62
N ASP A 22 8.03 -4.17 -11.40
CA ASP A 22 8.61 -4.03 -12.74
C ASP A 22 10.15 -3.95 -12.64
N ASN A 23 10.68 -3.23 -11.66
CA ASN A 23 12.11 -3.17 -11.42
C ASN A 23 12.70 -4.52 -11.08
N LEU A 24 12.01 -5.33 -10.27
CA LEU A 24 12.46 -6.68 -9.93
C LEU A 24 12.42 -7.62 -11.14
N GLU A 25 11.41 -7.48 -11.99
CA GLU A 25 11.24 -8.31 -13.18
C GLU A 25 12.40 -8.10 -14.16
N THR A 26 12.79 -6.85 -14.37
CA THR A 26 13.95 -6.53 -15.21
C THR A 26 15.28 -6.78 -14.51
N GLY A 27 15.25 -6.79 -13.16
CA GLY A 27 16.45 -6.91 -12.34
C GLY A 27 17.20 -5.60 -12.20
N THR A 28 17.80 -5.39 -11.03
CA THR A 28 18.60 -4.19 -10.78
C THR A 28 20.10 -4.46 -11.02
N GLY A 29 20.46 -5.75 -11.24
CA GLY A 29 21.84 -6.18 -11.35
C GLY A 29 22.57 -6.37 -10.02
N SER A 30 21.84 -6.20 -8.89
CA SER A 30 22.40 -6.33 -7.55
C SER A 30 21.43 -7.05 -6.64
N PHE A 31 21.91 -8.12 -5.98
CA PHE A 31 21.10 -8.86 -5.01
C PHE A 31 20.64 -7.96 -3.87
N GLU A 32 21.51 -7.10 -3.36
CA GLU A 32 21.19 -6.20 -2.25
C GLU A 32 20.09 -5.22 -2.63
N ARG A 33 20.14 -4.68 -3.83
CA ARG A 33 19.10 -3.77 -4.31
C ARG A 33 17.78 -4.49 -4.49
N ASP A 34 17.81 -5.71 -5.03
CA ASP A 34 16.60 -6.52 -5.20
C ASP A 34 15.95 -6.82 -3.86
N GLU A 35 16.75 -7.15 -2.84
CA GLU A 35 16.24 -7.38 -1.49
C GLU A 35 15.64 -6.11 -0.88
N ARG A 36 16.25 -4.97 -1.12
CA ARG A 36 15.71 -3.69 -0.67
C ARG A 36 14.36 -3.40 -1.32
N VAL A 37 14.25 -3.61 -2.62
CA VAL A 37 13.00 -3.39 -3.35
C VAL A 37 11.91 -4.32 -2.84
N ARG A 38 12.24 -5.58 -2.57
CA ARG A 38 11.28 -6.53 -1.98
C ARG A 38 10.80 -6.07 -0.60
N GLY A 39 11.71 -5.54 0.22
CA GLY A 39 11.37 -4.97 1.52
C GLY A 39 10.44 -3.76 1.38
N GLU A 40 10.68 -2.90 0.41
CA GLU A 40 9.82 -1.76 0.12
C GLU A 40 8.41 -2.20 -0.30
N ILE A 41 8.31 -3.24 -1.13
CA ILE A 41 7.02 -3.80 -1.55
C ILE A 41 6.27 -4.35 -0.33
N ARG A 42 6.96 -5.05 0.55
CA ARG A 42 6.35 -5.58 1.77
C ARG A 42 5.82 -4.46 2.65
N GLY A 43 6.62 -3.40 2.83
CA GLY A 43 6.21 -2.23 3.60
C GLY A 43 5.00 -1.53 3.00
N LEU A 44 4.95 -1.40 1.68
CA LEU A 44 3.81 -0.79 0.99
C LEU A 44 2.54 -1.63 1.13
N ARG A 45 2.67 -2.95 1.09
CA ARG A 45 1.52 -3.85 1.31
C ARG A 45 0.98 -3.74 2.73
N LEU A 46 1.88 -3.64 3.71
CA LEU A 46 1.48 -3.42 5.10
C LEU A 46 0.78 -2.08 5.26
N ALA A 47 1.28 -1.04 4.60
CA ALA A 47 0.65 0.28 4.63
C ALA A 47 -0.77 0.21 4.04
N SER A 48 -0.97 -0.54 2.97
CA SER A 48 -2.29 -0.73 2.37
C SER A 48 -3.26 -1.40 3.34
N GLU A 49 -2.78 -2.42 4.06
CA GLU A 49 -3.60 -3.08 5.09
C GLU A 49 -3.98 -2.12 6.21
N MET A 50 -3.06 -1.24 6.61
CA MET A 50 -3.32 -0.23 7.64
C MET A 50 -4.39 0.76 7.18
N VAL A 51 -4.35 1.17 5.91
CA VAL A 51 -5.39 2.05 5.36
C VAL A 51 -6.75 1.36 5.43
N ASP A 52 -6.83 0.08 5.05
CA ASP A 52 -8.07 -0.69 5.09
C ASP A 52 -8.60 -0.79 6.52
N GLU A 53 -7.75 -1.05 7.49
CA GLU A 53 -8.14 -1.14 8.89
C GLU A 53 -8.70 0.19 9.41
N GLN A 54 -8.05 1.29 9.07
CA GLN A 54 -8.51 2.62 9.52
C GLN A 54 -9.83 3.00 8.87
N GLU A 55 -10.01 2.66 7.61
CA GLU A 55 -11.28 2.89 6.93
C GLU A 55 -12.41 2.11 7.60
N GLU A 56 -12.17 0.86 7.95
CA GLU A 56 -13.17 0.03 8.61
C GLU A 56 -13.52 0.56 9.99
N ARG A 57 -12.52 1.01 10.75
CA ARG A 57 -12.75 1.63 12.07
C ARG A 57 -13.61 2.88 11.94
N ALA A 58 -13.32 3.73 10.97
CA ALA A 58 -14.09 4.94 10.74
C ALA A 58 -15.54 4.60 10.39
N ARG A 59 -15.74 3.58 9.58
CA ARG A 59 -17.08 3.11 9.19
C ARG A 59 -17.87 2.60 10.40
N LYS A 60 -17.23 1.83 11.27
CA LYS A 60 -17.85 1.31 12.48
C LYS A 60 -18.21 2.42 13.44
N GLN A 61 -17.34 3.41 13.59
CA GLN A 61 -17.57 4.57 14.44
C GLN A 61 -18.78 5.36 13.98
N ASP A 62 -18.92 5.59 12.69
CA ASP A 62 -20.07 6.28 12.13
C ASP A 62 -21.37 5.51 12.40
N ASN A 63 -21.34 4.20 12.29
CA ASN A 63 -22.50 3.34 12.56
C ASN A 63 -22.87 3.34 14.04
N GLU A 64 -21.90 3.40 14.93
CA GLU A 64 -22.15 3.42 16.38
C GLU A 64 -22.73 4.75 16.85
N GLU A 65 -22.43 5.84 16.17
CA GLU A 65 -22.98 7.16 16.49
C GLU A 65 -24.43 7.33 16.07
N LEU A 66 -24.91 6.49 15.21
CA LEU A 66 -26.30 6.50 14.77
C LEU A 66 -27.20 5.73 15.74
#